data_cfe0b59871a8e6f449dd616f59d043cc
#
_entry.id   cfe0b59871a8e6f449dd616f59d043cc
#
_cell.length_a   1.000
_cell.length_b   1.000
_cell.length_c   1.000
_cell.angle_alpha   90.00
_cell.angle_beta   90.00
_cell.angle_gamma   90.00
#
_symmetry.space_group_name_H-M   'P 1'
#
loop_
_entity.id
_entity.type
_entity.pdbx_description
1 polymer ?
#
loop_
_entity_poly.entity_id
_entity_poly.type
_entity_poly.pdbx_seq_one_letter_code
_entity_poly.pdbx_strand_id
1 'polypeptide(L)'
;ANYEDGMQLVEEMYKRIAMDVFGTTKFTTKGHTFDLADEWKRIEYVDEVKRVTGIDVLNATEDDMKAKLTELGVKYEGENRERLMDTLWKYCRKQISGPAFLVGHPKLVSPLSKARRDNPELTERFQPLIAGSEVGNGFSELNDPIDQRARFELQQKLIAGGDSEAMMPEWEFVDMLEHGMPPTCGFGFGERLFAFLVDKPIRETQLFPLMRPHGEVKKAELMSAVAVINVGAGMERWQEMNTVAHLTAAFGARVGKKDLFSRDEVMTRDNMPIKLNVRHGIVIKSTETRSALLALSQKAKEMKLEVDEFTREMLDTTNDKKIVEATKEKNADEVEYLGVLVYGEKKEVEELTKEFQRYA
;
A
#
# COMPACT_ATOMS: atom_id res chain seq x y z
N ALA A 1 10.66 26.75 24.39
CA ALA A 1 11.54 26.16 23.39
C ALA A 1 10.93 26.31 22.02
N ASN A 2 11.74 26.43 21.01
CA ASN A 2 11.35 26.48 19.61
C ASN A 2 12.23 25.48 18.79
N TYR A 3 12.05 25.42 17.49
CA TYR A 3 12.79 24.48 16.63
C TYR A 3 14.31 24.76 16.56
N GLU A 4 14.74 25.98 16.83
CA GLU A 4 16.18 26.34 16.94
C GLU A 4 16.81 25.65 18.15
N ASP A 5 16.16 25.75 19.32
CA ASP A 5 16.57 25.06 20.54
C ASP A 5 16.57 23.52 20.29
N GLY A 6 15.56 23.05 19.57
CA GLY A 6 15.42 21.63 19.18
C GLY A 6 16.59 21.15 18.32
N MET A 7 16.96 21.89 17.28
CA MET A 7 18.10 21.54 16.41
C MET A 7 19.42 21.48 17.19
N GLN A 8 19.68 22.44 18.06
CA GLN A 8 20.88 22.45 18.88
C GLN A 8 20.97 21.22 19.79
N LEU A 9 19.87 20.91 20.49
CA LEU A 9 19.80 19.73 21.35
C LEU A 9 20.01 18.42 20.56
N VAL A 10 19.40 18.32 19.39
CA VAL A 10 19.52 17.12 18.52
C VAL A 10 20.92 16.94 17.99
N GLU A 11 21.58 18.01 17.57
CA GLU A 11 22.99 17.96 17.13
C GLU A 11 23.89 17.45 18.25
N GLU A 12 23.78 18.02 19.45
CA GLU A 12 24.57 17.58 20.62
C GLU A 12 24.28 16.12 20.97
N MET A 13 23.01 15.73 20.96
CA MET A 13 22.59 14.36 21.28
C MET A 13 23.14 13.33 20.26
N TYR A 14 23.10 13.62 18.96
CA TYR A 14 23.62 12.72 17.94
C TYR A 14 25.14 12.55 18.02
N LYS A 15 25.87 13.65 18.26
CA LYS A 15 27.33 13.63 18.49
C LYS A 15 27.67 12.80 19.72
N ARG A 16 26.92 12.96 20.80
CA ARG A 16 27.12 12.24 22.05
C ARG A 16 26.81 10.74 21.91
N ILE A 17 25.68 10.38 21.28
CA ILE A 17 25.33 8.98 20.99
C ILE A 17 26.44 8.31 20.16
N ALA A 18 26.96 8.99 19.14
CA ALA A 18 28.04 8.45 18.31
C ALA A 18 29.30 8.16 19.13
N MET A 19 29.71 9.07 19.99
CA MET A 19 30.87 8.89 20.83
C MET A 19 30.66 7.86 21.94
N ASP A 20 29.55 7.91 22.65
CA ASP A 20 29.28 7.04 23.79
C ASP A 20 29.05 5.58 23.37
N VAL A 21 28.43 5.34 22.20
CA VAL A 21 28.09 3.99 21.72
C VAL A 21 29.14 3.42 20.79
N PHE A 22 29.70 4.24 19.89
CA PHE A 22 30.57 3.77 18.82
C PHE A 22 32.07 4.21 19.01
N GLY A 23 32.35 5.15 19.90
CA GLY A 23 33.66 5.72 20.09
C GLY A 23 34.20 6.54 18.91
N THR A 24 33.29 6.90 17.97
CA THR A 24 33.64 7.66 16.76
C THR A 24 32.46 8.48 16.30
N THR A 25 32.73 9.61 15.63
CA THR A 25 31.73 10.42 14.96
C THR A 25 31.70 10.22 13.44
N LYS A 26 32.67 9.41 12.91
CA LYS A 26 32.81 9.15 11.46
C LYS A 26 32.13 7.85 11.07
N PHE A 27 31.27 7.93 10.07
CA PHE A 27 30.50 6.78 9.59
C PHE A 27 30.46 6.74 8.06
N THR A 28 30.25 5.53 7.53
CA THR A 28 29.95 5.32 6.11
C THR A 28 28.68 4.47 6.02
N THR A 29 27.66 4.99 5.35
CA THR A 29 26.36 4.35 5.23
C THR A 29 25.83 4.57 3.82
N LYS A 30 25.35 3.52 3.15
CA LYS A 30 24.79 3.58 1.80
C LYS A 30 25.67 4.30 0.77
N GLY A 31 26.99 4.16 0.91
CA GLY A 31 27.97 4.81 0.03
C GLY A 31 28.28 6.27 0.36
N HIS A 32 27.67 6.85 1.39
CA HIS A 32 27.97 8.18 1.89
C HIS A 32 28.92 8.12 3.10
N THR A 33 29.96 8.95 3.10
CA THR A 33 30.84 9.14 4.25
C THR A 33 30.56 10.51 4.86
N PHE A 34 30.41 10.57 6.16
CA PHE A 34 30.12 11.78 6.92
C PHE A 34 30.73 11.74 8.32
N ASP A 35 30.95 12.91 8.91
CA ASP A 35 31.38 13.06 10.29
C ASP A 35 30.32 13.85 11.07
N LEU A 36 29.72 13.24 12.08
CA LEU A 36 28.71 13.91 12.91
C LEU A 36 29.30 15.07 13.73
N ALA A 37 30.63 15.15 13.87
CA ALA A 37 31.32 16.27 14.52
C ALA A 37 31.37 17.52 13.63
N ASP A 38 31.19 17.38 12.31
CA ASP A 38 31.15 18.51 11.39
C ASP A 38 30.00 19.47 11.72
N GLU A 39 30.05 20.67 11.16
CA GLU A 39 28.97 21.64 11.24
C GLU A 39 27.72 21.15 10.52
N TRP A 40 26.59 21.12 11.21
CA TRP A 40 25.30 20.72 10.65
C TRP A 40 24.68 21.88 9.86
N LYS A 41 24.84 21.83 8.53
CA LYS A 41 24.30 22.87 7.63
C LYS A 41 22.78 22.85 7.64
N ARG A 42 22.18 24.04 7.52
CA ARG A 42 20.74 24.18 7.30
C ARG A 42 20.45 24.19 5.81
N ILE A 43 19.55 23.35 5.38
CA ILE A 43 19.11 23.22 3.98
C ILE A 43 17.63 23.60 3.94
N GLU A 44 17.32 24.70 3.25
CA GLU A 44 15.93 25.12 3.04
C GLU A 44 15.28 24.21 1.99
N TYR A 45 14.13 23.63 2.37
CA TYR A 45 13.40 22.66 1.55
C TYR A 45 13.10 23.22 0.14
N VAL A 46 12.49 24.40 0.09
CA VAL A 46 12.04 25.01 -1.18
C VAL A 46 13.23 25.37 -2.07
N ASP A 47 14.27 25.95 -1.49
CA ASP A 47 15.46 26.37 -2.21
C ASP A 47 16.23 25.17 -2.78
N GLU A 48 16.35 24.11 -2.01
CA GLU A 48 17.05 22.90 -2.44
C GLU A 48 16.30 22.18 -3.57
N VAL A 49 14.97 22.04 -3.46
CA VAL A 49 14.18 21.46 -4.55
C VAL A 49 14.30 22.31 -5.81
N LYS A 50 14.21 23.64 -5.68
CA LYS A 50 14.36 24.54 -6.80
C LYS A 50 15.76 24.46 -7.41
N ARG A 51 16.82 24.40 -6.58
CA ARG A 51 18.20 24.27 -7.03
C ARG A 51 18.44 23.00 -7.86
N VAL A 52 17.90 21.86 -7.40
CA VAL A 52 18.15 20.55 -8.02
C VAL A 52 17.23 20.29 -9.22
N THR A 53 15.97 20.70 -9.15
CA THR A 53 14.94 20.34 -10.15
C THR A 53 14.49 21.51 -11.01
N GLY A 54 14.75 22.74 -10.60
CA GLY A 54 14.20 23.95 -11.21
C GLY A 54 12.75 24.26 -10.80
N ILE A 55 12.12 23.41 -10.01
CA ILE A 55 10.72 23.57 -9.58
C ILE A 55 10.62 24.38 -8.30
N ASP A 56 9.86 25.46 -8.34
CA ASP A 56 9.43 26.20 -7.15
C ASP A 56 8.15 25.56 -6.61
N VAL A 57 8.30 24.69 -5.60
CA VAL A 57 7.20 23.86 -5.07
C VAL A 57 6.06 24.67 -4.47
N LEU A 58 6.27 25.92 -4.07
CA LEU A 58 5.20 26.77 -3.55
C LEU A 58 4.31 27.33 -4.68
N ASN A 59 4.87 27.59 -5.84
CA ASN A 59 4.19 28.27 -6.94
C ASN A 59 3.91 27.37 -8.17
N ALA A 60 4.65 26.28 -8.36
CA ALA A 60 4.45 25.34 -9.46
C ALA A 60 3.09 24.65 -9.40
N THR A 61 2.51 24.34 -10.55
CA THR A 61 1.28 23.52 -10.64
C THR A 61 1.60 22.03 -10.46
N GLU A 62 0.58 21.21 -10.23
CA GLU A 62 0.73 19.76 -10.19
C GLU A 62 1.26 19.21 -11.52
N ASP A 63 0.81 19.77 -12.64
CA ASP A 63 1.26 19.37 -13.98
C ASP A 63 2.74 19.70 -14.21
N ASP A 64 3.23 20.85 -13.73
CA ASP A 64 4.66 21.20 -13.79
C ASP A 64 5.51 20.19 -13.00
N MET A 65 5.04 19.80 -11.79
CA MET A 65 5.72 18.81 -10.96
C MET A 65 5.72 17.43 -11.61
N LYS A 66 4.60 16.98 -12.19
CA LYS A 66 4.45 15.71 -12.90
C LYS A 66 5.37 15.67 -14.14
N ALA A 67 5.39 16.75 -14.92
CA ALA A 67 6.27 16.87 -16.08
C ALA A 67 7.74 16.75 -15.69
N LYS A 68 8.15 17.43 -14.61
CA LYS A 68 9.52 17.36 -14.10
C LYS A 68 9.89 15.98 -13.58
N LEU A 69 9.02 15.32 -12.82
CA LEU A 69 9.25 13.96 -12.34
C LEU A 69 9.40 12.96 -13.49
N THR A 70 8.61 13.13 -14.55
CA THR A 70 8.71 12.33 -15.77
C THR A 70 10.04 12.59 -16.50
N GLU A 71 10.46 13.85 -16.65
CA GLU A 71 11.77 14.23 -17.21
C GLU A 71 12.94 13.60 -16.43
N LEU A 72 12.83 13.56 -15.09
CA LEU A 72 13.84 12.98 -14.22
C LEU A 72 13.79 11.44 -14.18
N GLY A 73 12.82 10.79 -14.85
CA GLY A 73 12.64 9.35 -14.85
C GLY A 73 12.20 8.80 -13.48
N VAL A 74 11.59 9.63 -12.63
CA VAL A 74 11.12 9.28 -11.30
C VAL A 74 9.69 8.79 -11.35
N LYS A 75 9.46 7.55 -10.93
CA LYS A 75 8.09 7.03 -10.73
C LYS A 75 7.48 7.66 -9.50
N TYR A 76 6.23 8.08 -9.59
CA TYR A 76 5.46 8.64 -8.47
C TYR A 76 4.11 7.95 -8.35
N GLU A 77 3.64 7.84 -7.10
CA GLU A 77 2.32 7.35 -6.74
C GLU A 77 1.54 8.51 -6.10
N GLY A 78 0.27 8.65 -6.47
CA GLY A 78 -0.55 9.79 -6.07
C GLY A 78 -0.31 11.02 -6.94
N GLU A 79 -1.39 11.74 -7.21
CA GLU A 79 -1.39 12.88 -8.15
C GLU A 79 -1.61 14.22 -7.45
N ASN A 80 -1.84 14.23 -6.15
CA ASN A 80 -2.04 15.46 -5.40
C ASN A 80 -0.71 16.18 -5.14
N ARG A 81 -0.82 17.49 -4.91
CA ARG A 81 0.31 18.38 -4.71
C ARG A 81 1.27 17.91 -3.62
N GLU A 82 0.74 17.44 -2.49
CA GLU A 82 1.52 16.98 -1.35
C GLU A 82 2.45 15.82 -1.72
N ARG A 83 1.93 14.83 -2.44
CA ARG A 83 2.70 13.66 -2.90
C ARG A 83 3.76 14.01 -3.94
N LEU A 84 3.45 14.90 -4.84
CA LEU A 84 4.39 15.35 -5.85
C LEU A 84 5.56 16.12 -5.23
N MET A 85 5.28 17.00 -4.25
CA MET A 85 6.31 17.71 -3.47
C MET A 85 7.22 16.75 -2.71
N ASP A 86 6.65 15.78 -2.01
CA ASP A 86 7.41 14.75 -1.28
C ASP A 86 8.28 13.89 -2.22
N THR A 87 7.76 13.57 -3.40
CA THR A 87 8.50 12.78 -4.40
C THR A 87 9.68 13.57 -4.97
N LEU A 88 9.49 14.85 -5.27
CA LEU A 88 10.59 15.75 -5.69
C LEU A 88 11.66 15.85 -4.61
N TRP A 89 11.26 16.03 -3.37
CA TRP A 89 12.20 16.06 -2.25
C TRP A 89 12.96 14.74 -2.09
N LYS A 90 12.28 13.60 -2.14
CA LYS A 90 12.92 12.26 -2.10
C LYS A 90 13.97 12.06 -3.20
N TYR A 91 13.80 12.71 -4.33
CA TYR A 91 14.82 12.72 -5.38
C TYR A 91 16.03 13.58 -4.98
N CYS A 92 15.79 14.81 -4.51
CA CYS A 92 16.84 15.78 -4.17
C CYS A 92 17.76 15.29 -3.04
N ARG A 93 17.18 14.75 -1.96
CA ARG A 93 17.92 14.37 -0.74
C ARG A 93 18.97 13.29 -0.96
N LYS A 94 18.84 12.45 -2.00
CA LYS A 94 19.76 11.32 -2.26
C LYS A 94 21.20 11.75 -2.46
N GLN A 95 21.45 13.00 -2.81
CA GLN A 95 22.78 13.54 -3.05
C GLN A 95 23.40 14.21 -1.82
N ILE A 96 22.67 14.27 -0.71
CA ILE A 96 23.08 14.95 0.51
C ILE A 96 23.72 13.92 1.47
N SER A 97 25.03 13.96 1.64
CA SER A 97 25.71 13.06 2.59
C SER A 97 25.40 13.43 4.06
N GLY A 98 25.26 14.71 4.35
CA GLY A 98 25.10 15.22 5.71
C GLY A 98 26.43 15.24 6.50
N PRO A 99 26.35 15.54 7.80
CA PRO A 99 25.15 15.88 8.57
C PRO A 99 24.58 17.24 8.18
N ALA A 100 23.26 17.34 8.17
CA ALA A 100 22.57 18.59 7.91
C ALA A 100 21.16 18.58 8.55
N PHE A 101 20.55 19.76 8.66
CA PHE A 101 19.12 19.91 8.98
C PHE A 101 18.36 20.38 7.76
N LEU A 102 17.37 19.62 7.34
CA LEU A 102 16.35 20.11 6.43
C LEU A 102 15.39 21.00 7.23
N VAL A 103 15.14 22.21 6.76
CA VAL A 103 14.26 23.19 7.42
C VAL A 103 13.32 23.84 6.41
N GLY A 104 12.34 24.61 6.87
CA GLY A 104 11.44 25.36 5.97
C GLY A 104 10.54 24.43 5.12
N HIS A 105 10.03 23.40 5.72
CA HIS A 105 9.05 22.54 5.04
C HIS A 105 7.79 23.32 4.71
N PRO A 106 7.19 23.10 3.54
CA PRO A 106 5.89 23.68 3.20
C PRO A 106 4.81 23.30 4.22
N LYS A 107 3.93 24.24 4.51
CA LYS A 107 2.80 24.09 5.45
C LYS A 107 1.92 22.89 5.07
N LEU A 108 1.71 22.68 3.77
CA LEU A 108 0.88 21.58 3.25
C LEU A 108 1.36 20.21 3.71
N VAL A 109 2.67 19.97 3.73
CA VAL A 109 3.28 18.69 4.14
C VAL A 109 3.64 18.63 5.64
N SER A 110 3.15 19.57 6.44
CA SER A 110 3.53 19.72 7.84
C SER A 110 2.34 20.14 8.73
N PRO A 111 1.29 19.30 8.82
CA PRO A 111 0.01 19.70 9.43
C PRO A 111 0.06 20.03 10.93
N LEU A 112 1.08 19.59 11.67
CA LEU A 112 1.22 19.81 13.12
C LEU A 112 2.28 20.85 13.48
N SER A 113 3.03 21.34 12.49
CA SER A 113 4.15 22.24 12.74
C SER A 113 3.71 23.69 12.68
N LYS A 114 4.22 24.51 13.58
CA LYS A 114 3.96 25.95 13.63
C LYS A 114 4.46 26.62 12.35
N ALA A 115 3.66 27.55 11.80
CA ALA A 115 4.06 28.36 10.66
C ALA A 115 5.18 29.33 11.05
N ARG A 116 6.13 29.57 10.12
CA ARG A 116 7.14 30.63 10.28
C ARG A 116 6.50 32.02 10.28
N ARG A 117 7.07 32.94 11.04
CA ARG A 117 6.57 34.32 11.09
C ARG A 117 6.93 35.14 9.86
N ASP A 118 8.09 34.87 9.29
CA ASP A 118 8.61 35.53 8.08
C ASP A 118 7.96 35.04 6.79
N ASN A 119 7.54 33.76 6.76
CA ASN A 119 6.83 33.17 5.64
C ASN A 119 5.83 32.13 6.12
N PRO A 120 4.52 32.46 6.22
CA PRO A 120 3.49 31.56 6.73
C PRO A 120 3.21 30.31 5.87
N GLU A 121 3.71 30.27 4.64
CA GLU A 121 3.64 29.08 3.78
C GLU A 121 4.66 28.01 4.17
N LEU A 122 5.64 28.36 5.00
CA LEU A 122 6.68 27.49 5.54
C LEU A 122 6.46 27.25 7.02
N THR A 123 7.08 26.17 7.53
CA THR A 123 6.94 25.79 8.94
C THR A 123 8.26 25.78 9.69
N GLU A 124 8.19 25.93 11.00
CA GLU A 124 9.27 25.75 11.97
C GLU A 124 9.50 24.24 12.22
N ARG A 125 9.79 23.49 11.14
CA ARG A 125 10.07 22.07 11.16
C ARG A 125 11.51 21.81 10.73
N PHE A 126 12.12 20.80 11.35
CA PHE A 126 13.46 20.35 10.98
C PHE A 126 13.56 18.83 10.94
N GLN A 127 14.38 18.32 10.05
CA GLN A 127 14.69 16.90 9.95
C GLN A 127 16.21 16.72 9.83
N PRO A 128 16.86 15.96 10.72
CA PRO A 128 18.25 15.53 10.53
C PRO A 128 18.40 14.73 9.25
N LEU A 129 19.32 15.15 8.38
CA LEU A 129 19.67 14.49 7.13
C LEU A 129 21.06 13.85 7.25
N ILE A 130 21.11 12.53 7.09
CA ILE A 130 22.32 11.75 7.07
C ILE A 130 22.23 10.71 5.96
N ALA A 131 23.28 10.58 5.13
CA ALA A 131 23.34 9.61 4.04
C ALA A 131 22.08 9.59 3.15
N GLY A 132 21.62 10.75 2.72
CA GLY A 132 20.46 10.91 1.84
C GLY A 132 19.10 10.56 2.48
N SER A 133 19.04 10.49 3.80
CA SER A 133 17.80 10.08 4.51
C SER A 133 17.51 10.95 5.72
N GLU A 134 16.21 11.19 5.96
CA GLU A 134 15.75 11.78 7.22
C GLU A 134 15.82 10.72 8.33
N VAL A 135 16.55 11.02 9.38
CA VAL A 135 16.78 10.10 10.53
C VAL A 135 16.15 10.59 11.81
N GLY A 136 15.31 11.61 11.74
CA GLY A 136 14.51 12.17 12.82
C GLY A 136 13.57 13.24 12.29
N ASN A 137 12.66 13.70 13.12
CA ASN A 137 11.71 14.76 12.80
C ASN A 137 11.39 15.57 14.05
N GLY A 138 11.47 16.89 13.95
CA GLY A 138 11.15 17.80 15.03
C GLY A 138 10.55 19.11 14.51
N PHE A 139 9.81 19.79 15.35
CA PHE A 139 9.19 21.06 15.00
C PHE A 139 8.78 21.85 16.26
N SER A 140 8.65 23.16 16.08
CA SER A 140 7.85 23.94 17.02
C SER A 140 6.40 23.50 16.87
N GLU A 141 5.78 23.08 17.96
CA GLU A 141 4.39 22.62 17.98
C GLU A 141 3.45 23.76 17.57
N LEU A 142 2.49 23.41 16.71
CA LEU A 142 1.39 24.33 16.40
C LEU A 142 0.48 24.41 17.60
N ASN A 143 0.50 25.58 18.27
CA ASN A 143 -0.26 25.84 19.49
C ASN A 143 -1.42 26.83 19.30
N ASP A 144 -1.84 27.05 18.06
CA ASP A 144 -3.02 27.82 17.69
C ASP A 144 -4.16 26.86 17.33
N PRO A 145 -5.24 26.77 18.14
CA PRO A 145 -6.34 25.85 17.87
C PRO A 145 -7.10 26.19 16.57
N ILE A 146 -7.14 27.45 16.16
CA ILE A 146 -7.84 27.88 14.94
C ILE A 146 -7.07 27.41 13.71
N ASP A 147 -5.75 27.63 13.66
CA ASP A 147 -4.91 27.13 12.56
C ASP A 147 -4.89 25.58 12.53
N GLN A 148 -4.82 24.94 13.71
CA GLN A 148 -4.84 23.46 13.77
C GLN A 148 -6.16 22.88 13.25
N ARG A 149 -7.28 23.47 13.59
CA ARG A 149 -8.60 23.07 13.08
C ARG A 149 -8.67 23.19 11.56
N ALA A 150 -8.23 24.30 11.00
CA ALA A 150 -8.21 24.52 9.56
C ALA A 150 -7.33 23.51 8.83
N ARG A 151 -6.19 23.13 9.40
CA ARG A 151 -5.31 22.10 8.80
C ARG A 151 -5.91 20.71 8.87
N PHE A 152 -6.57 20.35 9.96
CA PHE A 152 -7.28 19.07 10.07
C PHE A 152 -8.45 18.96 9.10
N GLU A 153 -9.19 20.04 8.88
CA GLU A 153 -10.24 20.09 7.85
C GLU A 153 -9.67 19.85 6.44
N LEU A 154 -8.47 20.37 6.15
CA LEU A 154 -7.77 20.13 4.89
C LEU A 154 -7.37 18.64 4.78
N GLN A 155 -6.77 18.06 5.82
CA GLN A 155 -6.42 16.63 5.84
C GLN A 155 -7.65 15.74 5.64
N GLN A 156 -8.77 16.08 6.26
CA GLN A 156 -10.04 15.35 6.06
C GLN A 156 -10.52 15.39 4.60
N LYS A 157 -10.36 16.53 3.92
CA LYS A 157 -10.66 16.64 2.48
C LYS A 157 -9.74 15.79 1.63
N LEU A 158 -8.45 15.70 1.97
CA LEU A 158 -7.49 14.84 1.27
C LEU A 158 -7.85 13.35 1.43
N ILE A 159 -8.23 12.92 2.63
CA ILE A 159 -8.73 11.55 2.89
C ILE A 159 -9.98 11.27 2.05
N ALA A 160 -10.95 12.19 2.03
CA ALA A 160 -12.16 12.06 1.23
C ALA A 160 -11.87 12.02 -0.28
N GLY A 161 -10.77 12.64 -0.72
CA GLY A 161 -10.24 12.58 -2.09
C GLY A 161 -9.45 11.30 -2.40
N GLY A 162 -9.30 10.37 -1.45
CA GLY A 162 -8.63 9.08 -1.65
C GLY A 162 -7.16 9.04 -1.28
N ASP A 163 -6.61 10.06 -0.62
CA ASP A 163 -5.22 10.04 -0.12
C ASP A 163 -5.15 9.17 1.14
N SER A 164 -4.59 7.95 1.01
CA SER A 164 -4.45 6.97 2.09
C SER A 164 -3.37 7.31 3.12
N GLU A 165 -2.51 8.29 2.85
CA GLU A 165 -1.44 8.72 3.77
C GLU A 165 -1.74 10.08 4.42
N ALA A 166 -2.86 10.73 4.06
CA ALA A 166 -3.28 11.95 4.74
C ALA A 166 -3.58 11.67 6.22
N MET A 167 -3.24 12.62 7.06
CA MET A 167 -3.38 12.47 8.52
C MET A 167 -4.85 12.44 8.93
N MET A 168 -5.24 11.45 9.72
CA MET A 168 -6.57 11.41 10.33
C MET A 168 -6.67 12.54 11.39
N PRO A 169 -7.70 13.40 11.30
CA PRO A 169 -7.90 14.47 12.27
C PRO A 169 -8.23 13.94 13.67
N GLU A 170 -7.55 14.49 14.67
CA GLU A 170 -7.79 14.26 16.10
C GLU A 170 -8.48 15.48 16.70
N TRP A 171 -9.81 15.50 16.67
CA TRP A 171 -10.58 16.67 17.10
C TRP A 171 -10.44 16.96 18.59
N GLU A 172 -10.30 15.93 19.43
CA GLU A 172 -10.03 16.09 20.85
C GLU A 172 -8.70 16.84 21.12
N PHE A 173 -7.71 16.67 20.23
CA PHE A 173 -6.46 17.43 20.31
C PHE A 173 -6.70 18.94 20.09
N VAL A 174 -7.58 19.31 19.16
CA VAL A 174 -7.94 20.71 18.95
C VAL A 174 -8.65 21.28 20.19
N ASP A 175 -9.59 20.54 20.77
CA ASP A 175 -10.28 20.93 22.00
C ASP A 175 -9.29 21.11 23.17
N MET A 176 -8.26 20.25 23.26
CA MET A 176 -7.18 20.41 24.24
C MET A 176 -6.36 21.70 24.00
N LEU A 177 -6.06 22.04 22.74
CA LEU A 177 -5.34 23.28 22.41
C LEU A 177 -6.10 24.53 22.81
N GLU A 178 -7.44 24.51 22.83
CA GLU A 178 -8.28 25.63 23.30
C GLU A 178 -8.07 25.93 24.78
N HIS A 179 -7.60 24.95 25.58
CA HIS A 179 -7.24 25.17 27.00
C HIS A 179 -5.83 25.76 27.16
N GLY A 180 -5.07 25.84 26.08
CA GLY A 180 -3.75 26.44 26.01
C GLY A 180 -2.60 25.45 26.00
N MET A 181 -1.66 25.68 25.07
CA MET A 181 -0.40 24.94 24.94
C MET A 181 0.76 25.95 24.97
N PRO A 182 1.71 25.85 25.90
CA PRO A 182 2.88 26.74 25.91
C PRO A 182 3.76 26.50 24.68
N PRO A 183 4.60 27.48 24.27
CA PRO A 183 5.57 27.29 23.22
C PRO A 183 6.47 26.07 23.49
N THR A 184 6.35 25.06 22.68
CA THR A 184 7.00 23.76 22.85
C THR A 184 7.64 23.34 21.53
N CYS A 185 8.78 22.66 21.61
CA CYS A 185 9.39 21.97 20.49
C CYS A 185 9.44 20.47 20.78
N GLY A 186 8.85 19.66 19.90
CA GLY A 186 8.94 18.22 19.94
C GLY A 186 10.01 17.70 18.99
N PHE A 187 10.61 16.57 19.34
CA PHE A 187 11.53 15.85 18.47
C PHE A 187 11.40 14.35 18.69
N GLY A 188 11.35 13.60 17.59
CA GLY A 188 11.35 12.15 17.59
C GLY A 188 12.42 11.58 16.67
N PHE A 189 13.13 10.57 17.14
CA PHE A 189 13.97 9.70 16.31
C PHE A 189 13.77 8.25 16.74
N GLY A 190 13.89 7.35 15.79
CA GLY A 190 13.66 5.94 16.05
C GLY A 190 14.92 5.11 15.90
N GLU A 191 14.78 3.82 16.05
CA GLU A 191 15.82 2.79 15.85
C GLU A 191 16.50 2.88 14.47
N ARG A 192 15.89 3.58 13.54
CA ARG A 192 16.46 3.87 12.21
C ARG A 192 17.81 4.58 12.34
N LEU A 193 18.03 5.47 13.31
CA LEU A 193 19.32 6.13 13.52
C LEU A 193 20.40 5.09 13.77
N PHE A 194 20.18 4.15 14.70
CA PHE A 194 21.13 3.10 15.00
C PHE A 194 21.41 2.22 13.77
N ALA A 195 20.37 1.77 13.09
CA ALA A 195 20.47 0.98 11.87
C ALA A 195 21.29 1.69 10.78
N PHE A 196 21.12 3.01 10.65
CA PHE A 196 21.92 3.85 9.75
C PHE A 196 23.39 3.90 10.14
N LEU A 197 23.71 4.15 11.41
CA LEU A 197 25.09 4.26 11.87
C LEU A 197 25.87 2.94 11.74
N VAL A 198 25.18 1.79 11.83
CA VAL A 198 25.82 0.46 11.63
C VAL A 198 25.73 -0.06 10.18
N ASP A 199 25.15 0.72 9.27
CA ASP A 199 24.90 0.36 7.86
C ASP A 199 24.18 -1.00 7.70
N LYS A 200 23.11 -1.20 8.48
CA LYS A 200 22.29 -2.42 8.49
C LYS A 200 20.82 -2.12 8.25
N PRO A 201 20.08 -3.08 7.66
CA PRO A 201 18.62 -3.00 7.66
C PRO A 201 18.06 -2.97 9.08
N ILE A 202 17.02 -2.17 9.33
CA ILE A 202 16.42 -2.03 10.68
C ILE A 202 16.03 -3.38 11.31
N ARG A 203 15.57 -4.35 10.54
CA ARG A 203 15.24 -5.70 11.02
C ARG A 203 16.42 -6.50 11.57
N GLU A 204 17.64 -6.13 11.19
CA GLU A 204 18.87 -6.77 11.69
C GLU A 204 19.39 -6.09 12.97
N THR A 205 18.85 -4.93 13.31
CA THR A 205 19.23 -4.15 14.50
C THR A 205 18.22 -4.25 15.64
N GLN A 206 17.08 -4.91 15.40
CA GLN A 206 16.05 -5.14 16.41
C GLN A 206 16.17 -6.53 17.04
N LEU A 207 16.01 -6.62 18.36
CA LEU A 207 15.98 -7.90 19.08
C LEU A 207 14.74 -8.74 18.69
N PHE A 208 13.60 -8.08 18.47
CA PHE A 208 12.34 -8.70 18.08
C PHE A 208 11.75 -7.97 16.86
N PRO A 209 12.33 -8.16 15.65
CA PRO A 209 11.82 -7.50 14.46
C PRO A 209 10.42 -7.98 14.13
N LEU A 210 9.57 -7.05 13.69
CA LEU A 210 8.26 -7.42 13.13
C LEU A 210 8.51 -8.25 11.86
N MET A 211 8.37 -9.55 12.00
CA MET A 211 8.44 -10.48 10.89
C MET A 211 7.06 -10.58 10.24
N ARG A 212 7.02 -10.44 8.92
CA ARG A 212 5.80 -10.85 8.22
C ARG A 212 5.64 -12.37 8.41
N PRO A 213 4.47 -12.85 8.82
CA PRO A 213 4.22 -14.28 8.89
C PRO A 213 4.63 -14.94 7.57
N HIS A 214 5.46 -15.97 7.63
CA HIS A 214 5.79 -16.73 6.44
C HIS A 214 4.50 -17.38 5.91
N GLY A 215 4.03 -16.96 4.76
CA GLY A 215 3.13 -17.72 3.93
C GLY A 215 1.64 -17.39 3.94
N GLU A 216 1.09 -16.59 4.89
CA GLU A 216 -0.38 -16.41 4.91
C GLU A 216 -0.91 -15.22 4.09
N VAL A 217 -0.20 -14.10 3.99
CA VAL A 217 -0.69 -12.91 3.28
C VAL A 217 -0.41 -12.94 1.77
N LYS A 218 0.70 -13.57 1.35
CA LYS A 218 1.02 -13.67 -0.09
C LYS A 218 0.21 -14.73 -0.83
N LYS A 219 -0.29 -15.77 -0.15
CA LYS A 219 -1.03 -16.84 -0.83
C LYS A 219 -2.37 -16.36 -1.36
N ALA A 220 -3.11 -15.55 -0.60
CA ALA A 220 -4.42 -15.06 -1.03
C ALA A 220 -4.33 -14.05 -2.20
N GLU A 221 -3.31 -13.17 -2.22
CA GLU A 221 -3.10 -12.21 -3.32
C GLU A 221 -2.59 -12.85 -4.62
N LEU A 222 -1.99 -14.04 -4.51
CA LEU A 222 -1.43 -14.77 -5.65
C LEU A 222 -2.39 -15.83 -6.23
N MET A 223 -3.54 -16.05 -5.59
CA MET A 223 -4.51 -17.06 -6.01
C MET A 223 -5.64 -16.42 -6.82
N SER A 224 -6.20 -17.18 -7.75
CA SER A 224 -7.35 -16.77 -8.57
C SER A 224 -8.28 -17.95 -8.82
N ALA A 225 -9.58 -17.67 -8.88
CA ALA A 225 -10.61 -18.61 -9.29
C ALA A 225 -11.26 -18.10 -10.59
N VAL A 226 -11.33 -18.93 -11.59
CA VAL A 226 -12.00 -18.61 -12.86
C VAL A 226 -12.99 -19.70 -13.19
N ALA A 227 -14.27 -19.34 -13.29
CA ALA A 227 -15.33 -20.21 -13.79
C ALA A 227 -15.56 -19.90 -15.28
N VAL A 228 -15.47 -20.91 -16.14
CA VAL A 228 -15.77 -20.80 -17.58
C VAL A 228 -17.04 -21.60 -17.86
N ILE A 229 -18.06 -20.97 -18.45
CA ILE A 229 -19.32 -21.60 -18.79
C ILE A 229 -19.52 -21.71 -20.30
N ASN A 230 -20.19 -22.77 -20.75
CA ASN A 230 -20.51 -23.01 -22.15
C ASN A 230 -21.85 -22.37 -22.53
N VAL A 231 -21.82 -21.17 -23.06
CA VAL A 231 -23.03 -20.46 -23.51
C VAL A 231 -23.59 -21.04 -24.83
N GLY A 232 -22.79 -21.81 -25.56
CA GLY A 232 -23.23 -22.52 -26.77
C GLY A 232 -24.00 -23.83 -26.49
N ALA A 233 -24.16 -24.23 -25.23
CA ALA A 233 -24.88 -25.45 -24.84
C ALA A 233 -26.41 -25.33 -24.88
N GLY A 234 -26.95 -24.19 -25.32
CA GLY A 234 -28.40 -23.96 -25.40
C GLY A 234 -29.08 -23.88 -24.03
N MET A 235 -28.34 -23.45 -23.01
CA MET A 235 -28.90 -23.23 -21.68
C MET A 235 -29.71 -21.93 -21.64
N GLU A 236 -30.78 -21.95 -20.85
CA GLU A 236 -31.46 -20.72 -20.44
C GLU A 236 -30.59 -19.96 -19.44
N ARG A 237 -30.74 -18.64 -19.35
CA ARG A 237 -29.93 -17.78 -18.47
C ARG A 237 -29.93 -18.23 -17.01
N TRP A 238 -31.03 -18.74 -16.47
CA TRP A 238 -31.10 -19.27 -15.13
C TRP A 238 -30.24 -20.54 -14.95
N GLN A 239 -30.11 -21.37 -16.00
CA GLN A 239 -29.28 -22.58 -16.01
C GLN A 239 -27.78 -22.22 -16.01
N GLU A 240 -27.41 -21.19 -16.75
CA GLU A 240 -26.04 -20.64 -16.74
C GLU A 240 -25.69 -20.13 -15.33
N MET A 241 -26.59 -19.36 -14.70
CA MET A 241 -26.42 -18.89 -13.33
C MET A 241 -26.34 -20.03 -12.32
N ASN A 242 -27.15 -21.07 -12.48
CA ASN A 242 -27.15 -22.26 -11.65
C ASN A 242 -25.84 -23.02 -11.78
N THR A 243 -25.29 -23.14 -12.99
CA THR A 243 -23.96 -23.73 -13.25
C THR A 243 -22.87 -23.01 -12.46
N VAL A 244 -22.82 -21.68 -12.53
CA VAL A 244 -21.86 -20.89 -11.75
C VAL A 244 -22.04 -21.08 -10.24
N ALA A 245 -23.28 -21.10 -9.76
CA ALA A 245 -23.60 -21.28 -8.35
C ALA A 245 -23.09 -22.66 -7.83
N HIS A 246 -23.34 -23.72 -8.58
CA HIS A 246 -22.86 -25.06 -8.24
C HIS A 246 -21.33 -25.17 -8.25
N LEU A 247 -20.67 -24.65 -9.28
CA LEU A 247 -19.21 -24.62 -9.36
C LEU A 247 -18.58 -23.88 -8.18
N THR A 248 -19.10 -22.70 -7.86
CA THR A 248 -18.58 -21.89 -6.76
C THR A 248 -18.85 -22.49 -5.38
N ALA A 249 -20.00 -23.14 -5.20
CA ALA A 249 -20.33 -23.85 -3.96
C ALA A 249 -19.42 -25.08 -3.75
N ALA A 250 -19.21 -25.89 -4.79
CA ALA A 250 -18.30 -27.05 -4.76
C ALA A 250 -16.86 -26.62 -4.45
N PHE A 251 -16.38 -25.59 -5.15
CA PHE A 251 -15.09 -24.99 -4.89
C PHE A 251 -14.95 -24.49 -3.44
N GLY A 252 -15.92 -23.75 -2.92
CA GLY A 252 -15.93 -23.26 -1.54
C GLY A 252 -15.92 -24.38 -0.48
N ALA A 253 -16.53 -25.53 -0.78
CA ALA A 253 -16.52 -26.68 0.11
C ALA A 253 -15.16 -27.41 0.15
N ARG A 254 -14.45 -27.46 -0.99
CA ARG A 254 -13.18 -28.18 -1.13
C ARG A 254 -11.96 -27.42 -0.61
N VAL A 255 -11.82 -26.16 -0.99
CA VAL A 255 -10.62 -25.35 -0.67
C VAL A 255 -10.53 -24.96 0.80
N GLY A 256 -11.61 -25.08 1.54
CA GLY A 256 -11.64 -24.81 2.97
C GLY A 256 -11.84 -23.34 3.34
N LYS A 257 -12.55 -23.11 4.44
CA LYS A 257 -13.02 -21.78 4.85
C LYS A 257 -11.91 -20.78 5.19
N LYS A 258 -10.73 -21.26 5.61
CA LYS A 258 -9.63 -20.39 6.09
C LYS A 258 -8.95 -19.62 4.97
N ASP A 259 -8.83 -20.20 3.80
CA ASP A 259 -8.03 -19.65 2.71
C ASP A 259 -8.89 -18.86 1.71
N LEU A 260 -10.18 -19.15 1.63
CA LEU A 260 -11.07 -18.59 0.63
C LEU A 260 -11.90 -17.41 1.13
N PHE A 261 -12.41 -17.49 2.36
CA PHE A 261 -13.35 -16.50 2.89
C PHE A 261 -12.69 -15.58 3.91
N SER A 262 -13.01 -14.28 3.82
CA SER A 262 -12.70 -13.34 4.89
C SER A 262 -13.57 -13.67 6.12
N ARG A 263 -12.97 -13.54 7.31
CA ARG A 263 -13.69 -13.62 8.57
C ARG A 263 -14.08 -12.26 9.13
N ASP A 264 -13.64 -11.20 8.44
CA ASP A 264 -13.83 -9.83 8.88
C ASP A 264 -15.25 -9.36 8.59
N GLU A 265 -15.71 -8.42 9.39
CA GLU A 265 -16.98 -7.73 9.23
C GLU A 265 -16.71 -6.25 9.00
N VAL A 266 -17.53 -5.62 8.17
CA VAL A 266 -17.54 -4.16 7.97
C VAL A 266 -18.78 -3.61 8.63
N MET A 267 -18.62 -2.58 9.44
CA MET A 267 -19.73 -1.91 10.09
C MET A 267 -20.26 -0.78 9.19
N THR A 268 -21.56 -0.76 8.98
CA THR A 268 -22.21 0.39 8.35
C THR A 268 -22.23 1.60 9.28
N ARG A 269 -22.55 2.78 8.77
CA ARG A 269 -22.62 4.02 9.57
C ARG A 269 -23.60 3.93 10.76
N ASP A 270 -24.61 3.09 10.66
CA ASP A 270 -25.63 2.80 11.69
C ASP A 270 -25.31 1.55 12.52
N ASN A 271 -24.03 1.11 12.50
CA ASN A 271 -23.51 -0.03 13.23
C ASN A 271 -24.12 -1.39 12.88
N MET A 272 -24.59 -1.57 11.65
CA MET A 272 -25.02 -2.89 11.16
C MET A 272 -23.80 -3.68 10.64
N PRO A 273 -23.54 -4.90 11.13
CA PRO A 273 -22.43 -5.71 10.64
C PRO A 273 -22.74 -6.31 9.26
N ILE A 274 -21.81 -6.15 8.33
CA ILE A 274 -21.81 -6.82 7.02
C ILE A 274 -20.60 -7.74 6.96
N LYS A 275 -20.86 -9.03 6.75
CA LYS A 275 -19.78 -10.01 6.61
C LYS A 275 -19.07 -9.83 5.28
N LEU A 276 -17.76 -9.69 5.31
CA LEU A 276 -16.95 -9.76 4.12
C LEU A 276 -16.98 -11.19 3.55
N ASN A 277 -16.97 -11.28 2.22
CA ASN A 277 -17.15 -12.55 1.53
C ASN A 277 -15.80 -13.16 1.13
N VAL A 278 -15.44 -13.17 -0.11
CA VAL A 278 -14.27 -13.87 -0.66
C VAL A 278 -13.03 -12.97 -0.61
N ARG A 279 -11.88 -13.54 -0.25
CA ARG A 279 -10.60 -12.79 -0.21
C ARG A 279 -10.04 -12.44 -1.59
N HIS A 280 -10.43 -13.18 -2.62
CA HIS A 280 -10.04 -12.93 -4.01
C HIS A 280 -11.25 -13.11 -4.91
N GLY A 281 -11.30 -12.33 -5.99
CA GLY A 281 -12.43 -12.37 -6.91
C GLY A 281 -12.55 -13.70 -7.64
N ILE A 282 -13.79 -14.12 -7.87
CA ILE A 282 -14.11 -15.21 -8.80
C ILE A 282 -14.46 -14.54 -10.13
N VAL A 283 -13.69 -14.82 -11.17
CA VAL A 283 -13.93 -14.28 -12.51
C VAL A 283 -14.78 -15.27 -13.30
N ILE A 284 -15.85 -14.79 -13.91
CA ILE A 284 -16.70 -15.60 -14.79
C ILE A 284 -16.34 -15.29 -16.23
N LYS A 285 -16.06 -16.33 -16.99
CA LYS A 285 -15.76 -16.30 -18.42
C LYS A 285 -16.71 -17.23 -19.17
N SER A 286 -16.72 -17.15 -20.50
CA SER A 286 -17.57 -17.97 -21.35
C SER A 286 -16.84 -18.52 -22.56
N THR A 287 -17.36 -19.61 -23.08
CA THR A 287 -17.00 -20.23 -24.37
C THR A 287 -18.27 -20.69 -25.07
N GLU A 288 -18.22 -20.84 -26.38
CA GLU A 288 -19.32 -21.39 -27.18
C GLU A 288 -19.15 -22.90 -27.46
N THR A 289 -18.04 -23.48 -27.04
CA THR A 289 -17.72 -24.86 -27.41
C THR A 289 -17.45 -25.77 -26.22
N ARG A 290 -18.04 -26.94 -26.22
CA ARG A 290 -17.83 -28.02 -25.26
C ARG A 290 -16.38 -28.49 -25.22
N SER A 291 -15.73 -28.61 -26.38
CA SER A 291 -14.35 -29.07 -26.48
C SER A 291 -13.34 -28.16 -25.76
N ALA A 292 -13.62 -26.85 -25.70
CA ALA A 292 -12.80 -25.90 -24.97
C ALA A 292 -12.84 -26.14 -23.46
N LEU A 293 -14.00 -26.50 -22.89
CA LEU A 293 -14.13 -26.83 -21.48
C LEU A 293 -13.44 -28.15 -21.11
N LEU A 294 -13.56 -29.16 -21.96
CA LEU A 294 -12.86 -30.43 -21.77
C LEU A 294 -11.35 -30.24 -21.80
N ALA A 295 -10.84 -29.47 -22.77
CA ALA A 295 -9.41 -29.15 -22.87
C ALA A 295 -8.93 -28.35 -21.65
N LEU A 296 -9.73 -27.36 -21.18
CA LEU A 296 -9.44 -26.58 -19.99
C LEU A 296 -9.31 -27.48 -18.76
N SER A 297 -10.28 -28.38 -18.53
CA SER A 297 -10.26 -29.29 -17.40
C SER A 297 -9.04 -30.23 -17.44
N GLN A 298 -8.76 -30.84 -18.57
CA GLN A 298 -7.62 -31.75 -18.74
C GLN A 298 -6.30 -31.05 -18.46
N LYS A 299 -6.09 -29.88 -19.07
CA LYS A 299 -4.85 -29.11 -18.90
C LYS A 299 -4.69 -28.58 -17.46
N ALA A 300 -5.78 -28.16 -16.82
CA ALA A 300 -5.73 -27.73 -15.42
C ALA A 300 -5.34 -28.89 -14.48
N LYS A 301 -5.86 -30.11 -14.72
CA LYS A 301 -5.49 -31.31 -13.97
C LYS A 301 -4.03 -31.71 -14.19
N GLU A 302 -3.52 -31.62 -15.43
CA GLU A 302 -2.09 -31.84 -15.73
C GLU A 302 -1.18 -30.85 -14.99
N MET A 303 -1.62 -29.59 -14.86
CA MET A 303 -0.92 -28.54 -14.10
C MET A 303 -1.11 -28.67 -12.57
N LYS A 304 -1.87 -29.67 -12.09
CA LYS A 304 -2.20 -29.89 -10.67
C LYS A 304 -2.95 -28.70 -10.02
N LEU A 305 -3.72 -27.99 -10.82
CA LEU A 305 -4.64 -26.97 -10.32
C LEU A 305 -5.91 -27.64 -9.77
N GLU A 306 -6.59 -26.96 -8.85
CA GLU A 306 -7.91 -27.42 -8.38
C GLU A 306 -8.95 -27.17 -9.46
N VAL A 307 -9.77 -28.20 -9.74
CA VAL A 307 -10.77 -28.17 -10.81
C VAL A 307 -12.11 -28.68 -10.29
N ASP A 308 -13.15 -27.91 -10.53
CA ASP A 308 -14.54 -28.33 -10.37
C ASP A 308 -15.23 -28.30 -11.73
N GLU A 309 -16.02 -29.35 -11.99
CA GLU A 309 -16.70 -29.55 -13.26
C GLU A 309 -18.22 -29.63 -13.02
N PHE A 310 -19.01 -29.10 -13.95
CA PHE A 310 -20.45 -29.21 -13.95
C PHE A 310 -20.93 -29.64 -15.33
N THR A 311 -21.72 -30.72 -15.34
CA THR A 311 -22.14 -31.38 -16.58
C THR A 311 -23.67 -31.32 -16.78
N ARG A 312 -24.15 -31.71 -17.94
CA ARG A 312 -25.58 -31.80 -18.26
C ARG A 312 -26.32 -32.71 -17.29
N GLU A 313 -25.73 -33.85 -16.95
CA GLU A 313 -26.29 -34.81 -16.02
C GLU A 313 -26.49 -34.21 -14.62
N MET A 314 -25.59 -33.31 -14.20
CA MET A 314 -25.70 -32.60 -12.91
C MET A 314 -26.75 -31.49 -12.95
N LEU A 315 -27.04 -30.92 -14.14
CA LEU A 315 -28.10 -29.97 -14.31
C LEU A 315 -29.49 -30.63 -14.31
N ASP A 316 -29.57 -31.80 -14.95
CA ASP A 316 -30.85 -32.50 -15.15
C ASP A 316 -31.37 -33.21 -13.88
N THR A 317 -30.48 -33.54 -12.94
CA THR A 317 -30.86 -34.17 -11.68
C THR A 317 -29.88 -33.88 -10.54
N THR A 318 -30.39 -33.79 -9.32
CA THR A 318 -29.59 -33.68 -8.09
C THR A 318 -29.33 -35.04 -7.43
N ASN A 319 -29.72 -36.13 -8.07
CA ASN A 319 -29.56 -37.47 -7.53
C ASN A 319 -28.21 -38.08 -7.95
N ASP A 320 -27.25 -38.17 -7.03
CA ASP A 320 -25.88 -38.65 -7.28
C ASP A 320 -25.85 -40.03 -7.96
N LYS A 321 -26.74 -40.96 -7.59
CA LYS A 321 -26.77 -42.29 -8.20
C LYS A 321 -27.12 -42.22 -9.70
N LYS A 322 -28.12 -41.39 -10.06
CA LYS A 322 -28.50 -41.21 -11.47
C LYS A 322 -27.40 -40.51 -12.27
N ILE A 323 -26.73 -39.52 -11.67
CA ILE A 323 -25.59 -38.85 -12.29
C ILE A 323 -24.47 -39.88 -12.60
N VAL A 324 -24.11 -40.66 -11.59
CA VAL A 324 -23.07 -41.70 -11.74
C VAL A 324 -23.45 -42.73 -12.79
N GLU A 325 -24.67 -43.23 -12.82
CA GLU A 325 -25.17 -44.18 -13.80
C GLU A 325 -25.10 -43.60 -15.22
N ALA A 326 -25.61 -42.40 -15.41
CA ALA A 326 -25.62 -41.73 -16.72
C ALA A 326 -24.20 -41.37 -17.25
N THR A 327 -23.26 -41.12 -16.33
CA THR A 327 -21.89 -40.74 -16.72
C THR A 327 -21.01 -41.96 -16.99
N LYS A 328 -21.20 -43.08 -16.29
CA LYS A 328 -20.37 -44.30 -16.45
C LYS A 328 -20.36 -44.90 -17.86
N GLU A 329 -21.44 -44.70 -18.60
CA GLU A 329 -21.59 -45.25 -19.95
C GLU A 329 -21.02 -44.33 -21.04
N LYS A 330 -20.47 -43.16 -20.68
CA LYS A 330 -19.95 -42.15 -21.61
C LYS A 330 -18.42 -42.10 -21.58
N ASN A 331 -17.84 -41.92 -22.73
CA ASN A 331 -16.44 -41.52 -22.84
C ASN A 331 -16.30 -40.05 -22.47
N ALA A 332 -15.10 -39.59 -22.11
CA ALA A 332 -14.87 -38.18 -21.67
C ALA A 332 -15.29 -37.16 -22.74
N ASP A 333 -15.17 -37.51 -24.00
CA ASP A 333 -15.58 -36.68 -25.14
C ASP A 333 -17.09 -36.73 -25.41
N GLU A 334 -17.84 -37.61 -24.77
CA GLU A 334 -19.29 -37.70 -24.83
C GLU A 334 -20.00 -36.95 -23.68
N VAL A 335 -19.29 -36.65 -22.61
CA VAL A 335 -19.80 -35.85 -21.47
C VAL A 335 -20.03 -34.39 -21.87
N GLU A 336 -21.19 -33.87 -21.67
CA GLU A 336 -21.50 -32.47 -21.98
C GLU A 336 -21.13 -31.56 -20.82
N TYR A 337 -19.93 -30.95 -20.89
CA TYR A 337 -19.49 -29.96 -19.92
C TYR A 337 -20.23 -28.66 -20.12
N LEU A 338 -20.92 -28.18 -19.06
CA LEU A 338 -21.64 -26.91 -19.01
C LEU A 338 -20.78 -25.82 -18.37
N GLY A 339 -19.88 -26.18 -17.46
CA GLY A 339 -18.95 -25.26 -16.85
C GLY A 339 -17.77 -25.98 -16.19
N VAL A 340 -16.67 -25.25 -16.09
CA VAL A 340 -15.44 -25.67 -15.40
C VAL A 340 -14.93 -24.49 -14.58
N LEU A 341 -14.65 -24.72 -13.29
CA LEU A 341 -13.97 -23.76 -12.44
C LEU A 341 -12.54 -24.24 -12.20
N VAL A 342 -11.58 -23.35 -12.38
CA VAL A 342 -10.16 -23.59 -12.12
C VAL A 342 -9.68 -22.65 -11.03
N TYR A 343 -8.94 -23.18 -10.06
CA TYR A 343 -8.35 -22.44 -8.97
C TYR A 343 -6.88 -22.81 -8.77
N GLY A 344 -6.05 -21.80 -8.56
CA GLY A 344 -4.62 -21.97 -8.38
C GLY A 344 -3.88 -20.64 -8.34
N GLU A 345 -2.57 -20.67 -8.59
CA GLU A 345 -1.78 -19.45 -8.68
C GLU A 345 -2.30 -18.54 -9.81
N LYS A 346 -2.44 -17.26 -9.49
CA LYS A 346 -3.06 -16.26 -10.38
C LYS A 346 -2.45 -16.27 -11.79
N LYS A 347 -1.14 -16.32 -11.88
CA LYS A 347 -0.44 -16.32 -13.19
C LYS A 347 -0.77 -17.56 -14.02
N GLU A 348 -0.83 -18.73 -13.41
CA GLU A 348 -1.14 -19.98 -14.09
C GLU A 348 -2.60 -20.01 -14.54
N VAL A 349 -3.53 -19.61 -13.65
CA VAL A 349 -4.97 -19.57 -13.96
C VAL A 349 -5.29 -18.53 -15.02
N GLU A 350 -4.68 -17.33 -14.96
CA GLU A 350 -4.87 -16.28 -15.97
C GLU A 350 -4.32 -16.72 -17.34
N GLU A 351 -3.14 -17.33 -17.39
CA GLU A 351 -2.56 -17.84 -18.63
C GLU A 351 -3.41 -18.97 -19.23
N LEU A 352 -3.85 -19.92 -18.41
CA LEU A 352 -4.67 -21.04 -18.84
C LEU A 352 -6.04 -20.60 -19.38
N THR A 353 -6.59 -19.50 -18.82
CA THR A 353 -7.93 -19.03 -19.17
C THR A 353 -7.93 -17.77 -20.05
N LYS A 354 -6.79 -17.33 -20.58
CA LYS A 354 -6.67 -16.06 -21.31
C LYS A 354 -7.51 -16.00 -22.60
N GLU A 355 -7.72 -17.13 -23.25
CA GLU A 355 -8.47 -17.21 -24.51
C GLU A 355 -9.99 -17.09 -24.32
N PHE A 356 -10.48 -17.30 -23.11
CA PHE A 356 -11.91 -17.19 -22.81
C PHE A 356 -12.33 -15.73 -22.57
N GLN A 357 -13.46 -15.36 -23.13
CA GLN A 357 -14.03 -14.02 -22.98
C GLN A 357 -14.69 -13.85 -21.61
N ARG A 358 -14.76 -12.63 -21.09
CA ARG A 358 -15.58 -12.36 -19.90
C ARG A 358 -17.04 -12.61 -20.23
N TYR A 359 -17.73 -13.27 -19.32
CA TYR A 359 -19.18 -13.45 -19.43
C TYR A 359 -19.88 -12.08 -19.31
N ALA A 360 -20.74 -11.75 -20.27
CA ALA A 360 -21.43 -10.46 -20.39
C ALA A 360 -22.89 -10.53 -19.90
#